data_7054d68acb1767daecaea5d92eb0c1c4
#
_entry.id   7054d68acb1767daecaea5d92eb0c1c4
#
_cell.length_a   1.000
_cell.length_b   1.000
_cell.length_c   1.000
_cell.angle_alpha   90.00
_cell.angle_beta   90.00
_cell.angle_gamma   90.00
#
_symmetry.space_group_name_H-M   'P 1'
#
loop_
_entity.id
_entity.type
_entity.pdbx_description
1 polymer ?
#
loop_
_entity_poly.entity_id
_entity_poly.type
_entity_poly.pdbx_seq_one_letter_code
_entity_poly.pdbx_strand_id
1 'polypeptide(L)'
;MKLASWNVNSLRVRLPHVLDWLGSARPSVLGIQETKLTDDKFPSPEFKAAGYHVVFAGQPTYNGVALLVDASAFQAPSDIQINNPLFPDDQIRLITATLTPVTQGTTIRVICAYVPNGSEVGSDKYAYKLRWLDALAAWVRAEAQRHPALAVMGDFNIAPEDRDVHDPEAWREQVLCSSAERERLHALCACGLTDAFRLMEQPEHLYSWWDYREAAFRRNRGLRIDLILLSQTLADACRASGIDTQPRKLERPSDHAPVWVDCTLG
;
A
#
# COMPACT_ATOMS: atom_id res chain seq x y z
N MET A 1 -14.11 10.33 1.61
CA MET A 1 -13.47 9.09 2.11
C MET A 1 -12.00 9.11 1.73
N LYS A 2 -11.12 9.00 2.71
CA LYS A 2 -9.67 8.95 2.48
C LYS A 2 -9.15 7.53 2.61
N LEU A 3 -8.58 6.97 1.52
CA LEU A 3 -7.81 5.74 1.56
C LEU A 3 -6.31 6.09 1.64
N ALA A 4 -5.57 5.35 2.43
CA ALA A 4 -4.14 5.57 2.57
C ALA A 4 -3.36 4.26 2.70
N SER A 5 -2.09 4.29 2.34
CA SER A 5 -1.15 3.19 2.50
C SER A 5 0.18 3.68 3.04
N TRP A 6 0.76 2.91 3.95
CA TRP A 6 2.05 3.25 4.55
C TRP A 6 2.84 1.99 4.94
N ASN A 7 3.97 1.78 4.31
CA ASN A 7 4.97 0.85 4.82
C ASN A 7 5.67 1.50 6.01
N VAL A 8 5.49 0.95 7.20
CA VAL A 8 6.01 1.54 8.45
C VAL A 8 7.39 1.00 8.85
N ASN A 9 7.90 0.01 8.12
CA ASN A 9 9.20 -0.61 8.38
C ASN A 9 9.43 -0.89 9.89
N SER A 10 8.58 -1.70 10.49
CA SER A 10 8.41 -2.01 11.92
C SER A 10 7.42 -1.08 12.65
N LEU A 11 6.21 -1.61 12.85
CA LEU A 11 5.15 -0.91 13.58
C LEU A 11 5.55 -0.65 15.05
N ARG A 12 6.26 -1.57 15.68
CA ARG A 12 6.76 -1.38 17.07
C ARG A 12 7.55 -0.08 17.24
N VAL A 13 8.35 0.26 16.23
CA VAL A 13 9.19 1.47 16.29
C VAL A 13 8.39 2.71 15.92
N ARG A 14 7.43 2.59 15.00
CA ARG A 14 6.69 3.73 14.41
C ARG A 14 5.27 3.88 14.94
N LEU A 15 4.87 3.10 15.96
CA LEU A 15 3.52 3.22 16.52
C LEU A 15 3.13 4.66 16.92
N PRO A 16 3.96 5.44 17.62
CA PRO A 16 3.63 6.84 17.90
C PRO A 16 3.40 7.65 16.62
N HIS A 17 4.25 7.48 15.60
CA HIS A 17 4.09 8.19 14.31
C HIS A 17 2.79 7.83 13.60
N VAL A 18 2.40 6.55 13.64
CA VAL A 18 1.14 6.10 13.03
C VAL A 18 -0.05 6.69 13.78
N LEU A 19 -0.05 6.66 15.12
CA LEU A 19 -1.13 7.23 15.93
C LEU A 19 -1.27 8.75 15.73
N ASP A 20 -0.16 9.48 15.69
CA ASP A 20 -0.15 10.92 15.42
C ASP A 20 -0.68 11.23 14.01
N TRP A 21 -0.27 10.43 13.02
CA TRP A 21 -0.74 10.59 11.65
C TRP A 21 -2.23 10.25 11.50
N LEU A 22 -2.73 9.21 12.18
CA LEU A 22 -4.16 8.91 12.23
C LEU A 22 -4.96 10.09 12.81
N GLY A 23 -4.45 10.72 13.87
CA GLY A 23 -5.10 11.89 14.50
C GLY A 23 -5.15 13.12 13.59
N SER A 24 -4.13 13.35 12.78
CA SER A 24 -4.01 14.52 11.90
C SER A 24 -4.63 14.30 10.52
N ALA A 25 -4.32 13.20 9.84
CA ALA A 25 -4.76 12.92 8.48
C ALA A 25 -6.16 12.30 8.40
N ARG A 26 -6.61 11.64 9.48
CA ARG A 26 -7.92 11.00 9.65
C ARG A 26 -8.32 10.15 8.43
N PRO A 27 -7.49 9.17 8.01
CA PRO A 27 -7.88 8.32 6.91
C PRO A 27 -9.09 7.47 7.29
N SER A 28 -10.01 7.27 6.36
CA SER A 28 -11.12 6.34 6.55
C SER A 28 -10.62 4.89 6.51
N VAL A 29 -9.53 4.64 5.75
CA VAL A 29 -8.84 3.34 5.70
C VAL A 29 -7.34 3.59 5.58
N LEU A 30 -6.55 2.91 6.42
CA LEU A 30 -5.08 2.87 6.31
C LEU A 30 -4.62 1.41 6.16
N GLY A 31 -3.98 1.10 5.04
CA GLY A 31 -3.22 -0.14 4.85
C GLY A 31 -1.78 0.04 5.36
N ILE A 32 -1.34 -0.88 6.20
CA ILE A 32 0.01 -0.87 6.76
C ILE A 32 0.78 -2.08 6.24
N GLN A 33 2.03 -1.87 5.85
CA GLN A 33 2.95 -2.93 5.46
C GLN A 33 4.17 -2.93 6.40
N GLU A 34 4.85 -4.07 6.46
CA GLU A 34 6.01 -4.32 7.32
C GLU A 34 5.76 -4.03 8.80
N THR A 35 4.66 -4.58 9.34
CA THR A 35 4.40 -4.49 10.79
C THR A 35 5.51 -5.14 11.60
N LYS A 36 6.12 -6.23 11.08
CA LYS A 36 7.21 -7.01 11.70
C LYS A 36 6.85 -7.49 13.11
N LEU A 37 5.59 -7.78 13.33
CA LEU A 37 5.04 -8.25 14.61
C LEU A 37 4.27 -9.56 14.38
N THR A 38 4.34 -10.44 15.37
CA THR A 38 3.38 -11.55 15.50
C THR A 38 2.03 -11.02 15.95
N ASP A 39 0.96 -11.77 15.72
CA ASP A 39 -0.41 -11.33 16.01
C ASP A 39 -0.62 -11.03 17.51
N ASP A 40 0.03 -11.78 18.41
CA ASP A 40 -0.02 -11.55 19.85
C ASP A 40 0.63 -10.23 20.32
N LYS A 41 1.47 -9.63 19.50
CA LYS A 41 2.17 -8.37 19.77
C LYS A 41 1.61 -7.17 19.00
N PHE A 42 0.58 -7.38 18.20
CA PHE A 42 -0.01 -6.30 17.44
C PHE A 42 -0.77 -5.32 18.37
N PRO A 43 -0.53 -3.98 18.28
CA PRO A 43 -1.08 -2.99 19.19
C PRO A 43 -2.55 -2.65 18.88
N SER A 44 -3.40 -3.68 18.89
CA SER A 44 -4.84 -3.56 18.61
C SER A 44 -5.57 -2.61 19.57
N PRO A 45 -5.28 -2.62 20.88
CA PRO A 45 -5.96 -1.72 21.83
C PRO A 45 -5.74 -0.24 21.51
N GLU A 46 -4.52 0.14 21.11
CA GLU A 46 -4.14 1.52 20.80
C GLU A 46 -4.92 2.05 19.58
N PHE A 47 -5.05 1.25 18.54
CA PHE A 47 -5.81 1.61 17.34
C PHE A 47 -7.32 1.63 17.58
N LYS A 48 -7.84 0.70 18.41
CA LYS A 48 -9.23 0.73 18.83
C LYS A 48 -9.55 1.99 19.64
N ALA A 49 -8.64 2.38 20.55
CA ALA A 49 -8.78 3.62 21.30
C ALA A 49 -8.73 4.86 20.41
N ALA A 50 -8.01 4.79 19.27
CA ALA A 50 -7.99 5.84 18.25
C ALA A 50 -9.24 5.84 17.34
N GLY A 51 -10.20 4.92 17.55
CA GLY A 51 -11.46 4.87 16.83
C GLY A 51 -11.45 3.98 15.56
N TYR A 52 -10.52 3.04 15.45
CA TYR A 52 -10.39 2.18 14.27
C TYR A 52 -10.74 0.71 14.57
N HIS A 53 -11.50 0.09 13.67
CA HIS A 53 -11.49 -1.35 13.54
C HIS A 53 -10.13 -1.80 13.00
N VAL A 54 -9.67 -2.98 13.41
CA VAL A 54 -8.34 -3.47 13.07
C VAL A 54 -8.43 -4.89 12.54
N VAL A 55 -7.89 -5.11 11.35
CA VAL A 55 -7.63 -6.44 10.78
C VAL A 55 -6.16 -6.53 10.47
N PHE A 56 -5.52 -7.60 10.87
CA PHE A 56 -4.07 -7.76 10.70
C PHE A 56 -3.70 -9.24 10.60
N ALA A 57 -2.55 -9.45 9.99
CA ALA A 57 -1.85 -10.73 10.00
C ALA A 57 -0.36 -10.47 9.99
N GLY A 58 0.36 -11.16 10.85
CA GLY A 58 1.78 -10.94 11.01
C GLY A 58 2.59 -12.21 11.19
N GLN A 59 3.89 -12.04 11.21
CA GLN A 59 4.88 -13.09 11.46
C GLN A 59 6.10 -12.50 12.16
N PRO A 60 6.95 -13.34 12.78
CA PRO A 60 8.16 -12.83 13.44
C PRO A 60 9.12 -12.18 12.44
N THR A 61 9.74 -11.06 12.85
CA THR A 61 10.91 -10.42 12.22
C THR A 61 10.64 -9.69 10.90
N TYR A 62 9.87 -10.26 9.99
CA TYR A 62 9.65 -9.74 8.64
C TYR A 62 8.16 -9.65 8.30
N ASN A 63 7.85 -8.92 7.21
CA ASN A 63 6.52 -8.85 6.63
C ASN A 63 5.44 -8.35 7.62
N GLY A 64 4.23 -8.84 7.48
CA GLY A 64 3.06 -8.43 8.25
C GLY A 64 2.34 -7.24 7.65
N VAL A 65 1.03 -7.34 7.58
CA VAL A 65 0.13 -6.35 6.98
C VAL A 65 -1.07 -6.10 7.88
N ALA A 66 -1.64 -4.91 7.80
CA ALA A 66 -2.85 -4.55 8.53
C ALA A 66 -3.74 -3.60 7.74
N LEU A 67 -5.03 -3.62 8.06
CA LEU A 67 -6.02 -2.62 7.68
C LEU A 67 -6.59 -1.98 8.94
N LEU A 68 -6.47 -0.67 9.05
CA LEU A 68 -7.15 0.16 10.05
C LEU A 68 -8.31 0.85 9.36
N VAL A 69 -9.51 0.69 9.89
CA VAL A 69 -10.77 1.14 9.27
C VAL A 69 -11.52 2.00 10.26
N ASP A 70 -11.81 3.24 9.93
CA ASP A 70 -12.53 4.20 10.78
C ASP A 70 -13.90 3.65 11.17
N ALA A 71 -14.09 3.36 12.47
CA ALA A 71 -15.30 2.78 13.03
C ALA A 71 -16.51 3.73 12.99
N SER A 72 -16.29 5.02 12.78
CA SER A 72 -17.37 5.99 12.59
C SER A 72 -17.90 6.00 11.16
N ALA A 73 -17.08 5.57 10.18
CA ALA A 73 -17.41 5.57 8.77
C ALA A 73 -17.86 4.18 8.27
N PHE A 74 -17.30 3.11 8.83
CA PHE A 74 -17.53 1.74 8.38
C PHE A 74 -17.91 0.80 9.53
N GLN A 75 -18.71 -0.21 9.21
CA GLN A 75 -18.92 -1.35 10.06
C GLN A 75 -17.63 -2.16 10.23
N ALA A 76 -17.62 -3.11 11.15
CA ALA A 76 -16.50 -4.03 11.29
C ALA A 76 -16.22 -4.73 9.94
N PRO A 77 -14.95 -4.76 9.48
CA PRO A 77 -14.59 -5.40 8.21
C PRO A 77 -15.05 -6.84 8.12
N SER A 78 -15.51 -7.24 6.94
CA SER A 78 -15.98 -8.60 6.63
C SER A 78 -15.21 -9.21 5.47
N ASP A 79 -15.47 -10.49 5.13
CA ASP A 79 -14.80 -11.23 4.06
C ASP A 79 -13.28 -11.07 4.06
N ILE A 80 -12.70 -11.23 5.25
CA ILE A 80 -11.26 -11.07 5.45
C ILE A 80 -10.54 -12.27 4.82
N GLN A 81 -9.60 -11.99 3.92
CA GLN A 81 -8.71 -12.98 3.33
C GLN A 81 -7.26 -12.57 3.60
N ILE A 82 -6.48 -13.50 4.14
CA ILE A 82 -5.03 -13.34 4.34
C ILE A 82 -4.32 -14.07 3.22
N ASN A 83 -3.36 -13.39 2.61
CA ASN A 83 -2.62 -13.82 1.44
C ASN A 83 -3.50 -14.09 0.19
N ASN A 84 -2.83 -14.28 -0.93
CA ASN A 84 -3.46 -14.59 -2.20
C ASN A 84 -3.83 -16.08 -2.27
N PRO A 85 -5.10 -16.46 -2.43
CA PRO A 85 -5.51 -17.86 -2.49
C PRO A 85 -4.94 -18.61 -3.71
N LEU A 86 -4.50 -17.90 -4.74
CA LEU A 86 -3.86 -18.49 -5.93
C LEU A 86 -2.34 -18.63 -5.80
N PHE A 87 -1.78 -18.19 -4.67
CA PHE A 87 -0.35 -18.28 -4.39
C PHE A 87 -0.13 -18.70 -2.93
N PRO A 88 -0.20 -20.00 -2.63
CA PRO A 88 0.08 -20.49 -1.28
C PRO A 88 1.48 -20.07 -0.83
N ASP A 89 1.56 -19.37 0.30
CA ASP A 89 2.79 -18.77 0.80
C ASP A 89 2.74 -18.66 2.32
N ASP A 90 3.85 -18.98 2.97
CA ASP A 90 4.02 -18.83 4.42
C ASP A 90 4.36 -17.37 4.80
N GLN A 91 4.73 -16.53 3.83
CA GLN A 91 5.04 -15.14 4.06
C GLN A 91 3.76 -14.29 4.06
N ILE A 92 3.51 -13.60 5.17
CA ILE A 92 2.32 -12.76 5.34
C ILE A 92 2.55 -11.41 4.67
N ARG A 93 2.02 -11.27 3.45
CA ARG A 93 2.25 -10.09 2.58
C ARG A 93 1.00 -9.41 2.08
N LEU A 94 -0.18 -10.00 2.34
CA LEU A 94 -1.42 -9.45 1.81
C LEU A 94 -2.57 -9.68 2.78
N ILE A 95 -3.41 -8.67 2.91
CA ILE A 95 -4.68 -8.75 3.61
C ILE A 95 -5.75 -8.01 2.84
N THR A 96 -6.93 -8.56 2.76
CA THR A 96 -8.08 -7.93 2.13
C THR A 96 -9.31 -8.02 3.00
N ALA A 97 -10.19 -7.04 2.85
CA ALA A 97 -11.49 -7.00 3.53
C ALA A 97 -12.54 -6.28 2.69
N THR A 98 -13.79 -6.61 2.94
CA THR A 98 -14.96 -5.87 2.46
C THR A 98 -15.39 -4.87 3.53
N LEU A 99 -15.56 -3.61 3.15
CA LEU A 99 -15.87 -2.49 4.02
C LEU A 99 -17.26 -1.93 3.66
N THR A 100 -18.20 -2.11 4.57
CA THR A 100 -19.59 -1.62 4.42
C THR A 100 -19.75 -0.33 5.22
N PRO A 101 -20.18 0.79 4.62
CA PRO A 101 -20.43 2.03 5.35
C PRO A 101 -21.46 1.84 6.47
N VAL A 102 -21.33 2.59 7.58
CA VAL A 102 -22.34 2.59 8.68
C VAL A 102 -23.63 3.28 8.26
N THR A 103 -23.54 4.20 7.29
CA THR A 103 -24.69 4.85 6.64
C THR A 103 -24.90 4.26 5.25
N GLN A 104 -25.98 4.66 4.57
CA GLN A 104 -26.14 4.29 3.16
C GLN A 104 -24.96 4.76 2.32
N GLY A 105 -24.41 3.89 1.47
CA GLY A 105 -23.27 4.19 0.63
C GLY A 105 -22.68 2.95 -0.06
N THR A 106 -21.63 3.15 -0.84
CA THR A 106 -20.97 2.11 -1.62
C THR A 106 -20.09 1.23 -0.75
N THR A 107 -20.35 -0.08 -0.74
CA THR A 107 -19.44 -1.08 -0.16
C THR A 107 -18.18 -1.16 -1.02
N ILE A 108 -17.01 -1.15 -0.37
CA ILE A 108 -15.73 -1.21 -1.06
C ILE A 108 -14.94 -2.47 -0.67
N ARG A 109 -14.21 -3.01 -1.64
CA ARG A 109 -13.22 -4.07 -1.42
C ARG A 109 -11.83 -3.45 -1.37
N VAL A 110 -11.06 -3.73 -0.32
CA VAL A 110 -9.72 -3.19 -0.16
C VAL A 110 -8.72 -4.33 -0.04
N ILE A 111 -7.66 -4.27 -0.84
CA ILE A 111 -6.52 -5.18 -0.80
C ILE A 111 -5.31 -4.36 -0.37
N CYS A 112 -4.71 -4.71 0.77
CA CYS A 112 -3.43 -4.16 1.23
C CYS A 112 -2.33 -5.17 0.92
N ALA A 113 -1.36 -4.77 0.10
CA ALA A 113 -0.32 -5.64 -0.41
C ALA A 113 1.08 -5.13 -0.04
N TYR A 114 1.95 -6.04 0.35
CA TYR A 114 3.39 -5.85 0.48
C TYR A 114 4.10 -6.74 -0.55
N VAL A 115 4.32 -6.19 -1.73
CA VAL A 115 4.99 -6.91 -2.83
C VAL A 115 6.43 -7.26 -2.43
N PRO A 116 6.92 -8.47 -2.71
CA PRO A 116 8.31 -8.82 -2.45
C PRO A 116 9.29 -7.83 -3.08
N ASN A 117 10.37 -7.49 -2.36
CA ASN A 117 11.38 -6.58 -2.88
C ASN A 117 12.10 -7.14 -4.12
N GLY A 118 12.45 -8.42 -4.10
CA GLY A 118 13.16 -9.09 -5.21
C GLY A 118 14.68 -9.11 -5.08
N SER A 119 15.25 -8.29 -4.20
CA SER A 119 16.68 -8.24 -3.89
C SER A 119 17.56 -7.82 -5.07
N GLU A 120 17.72 -8.65 -6.11
CA GLU A 120 18.55 -8.42 -7.29
C GLU A 120 17.91 -9.09 -8.50
N VAL A 121 17.95 -8.41 -9.65
CA VAL A 121 17.45 -8.95 -10.93
C VAL A 121 18.18 -10.25 -11.29
N GLY A 122 17.40 -11.27 -11.62
CA GLY A 122 17.92 -12.61 -11.93
C GLY A 122 18.11 -13.53 -10.72
N SER A 123 17.90 -13.04 -9.48
CA SER A 123 17.95 -13.89 -8.28
C SER A 123 16.68 -14.75 -8.10
N ASP A 124 16.76 -15.77 -7.23
CA ASP A 124 15.58 -16.56 -6.86
C ASP A 124 14.49 -15.71 -6.19
N LYS A 125 14.88 -14.70 -5.42
CA LYS A 125 13.95 -13.75 -4.80
C LYS A 125 13.25 -12.88 -5.84
N TYR A 126 13.95 -12.53 -6.90
CA TYR A 126 13.36 -11.80 -8.02
C TYR A 126 12.39 -12.69 -8.80
N ALA A 127 12.76 -13.92 -9.11
CA ALA A 127 11.86 -14.89 -9.74
C ALA A 127 10.60 -15.14 -8.89
N TYR A 128 10.75 -15.23 -7.57
CA TYR A 128 9.62 -15.32 -6.63
C TYR A 128 8.71 -14.07 -6.72
N LYS A 129 9.28 -12.86 -6.71
CA LYS A 129 8.54 -11.61 -6.88
C LYS A 129 7.69 -11.59 -8.15
N LEU A 130 8.29 -11.99 -9.27
CA LEU A 130 7.58 -12.00 -10.56
C LEU A 130 6.40 -12.98 -10.55
N ARG A 131 6.57 -14.20 -10.03
CA ARG A 131 5.49 -15.18 -9.88
C ARG A 131 4.39 -14.68 -8.92
N TRP A 132 4.79 -14.01 -7.84
CA TRP A 132 3.86 -13.43 -6.87
C TRP A 132 2.97 -12.36 -7.51
N LEU A 133 3.56 -11.50 -8.35
CA LEU A 133 2.84 -10.47 -9.10
C LEU A 133 1.91 -11.07 -10.18
N ASP A 134 2.34 -12.11 -10.88
CA ASP A 134 1.51 -12.81 -11.86
C ASP A 134 0.25 -13.40 -11.18
N ALA A 135 0.43 -14.03 -10.02
CA ALA A 135 -0.68 -14.56 -9.23
C ALA A 135 -1.57 -13.46 -8.64
N LEU A 136 -0.99 -12.32 -8.22
CA LEU A 136 -1.75 -11.17 -7.75
C LEU A 136 -2.67 -10.64 -8.85
N ALA A 137 -2.16 -10.45 -10.07
CA ALA A 137 -2.95 -9.96 -11.21
C ALA A 137 -4.09 -10.94 -11.55
N ALA A 138 -3.84 -12.25 -11.52
CA ALA A 138 -4.87 -13.27 -11.76
C ALA A 138 -6.00 -13.19 -10.72
N TRP A 139 -5.65 -13.05 -9.45
CA TRP A 139 -6.65 -12.95 -8.38
C TRP A 139 -7.39 -11.62 -8.39
N VAL A 140 -6.69 -10.50 -8.54
CA VAL A 140 -7.30 -9.16 -8.62
C VAL A 140 -8.29 -9.05 -9.77
N ARG A 141 -8.03 -9.71 -10.91
CA ARG A 141 -8.99 -9.79 -12.01
C ARG A 141 -10.32 -10.43 -11.58
N ALA A 142 -10.27 -11.49 -10.77
CA ALA A 142 -11.47 -12.14 -10.23
C ALA A 142 -12.15 -11.26 -9.17
N GLU A 143 -11.39 -10.57 -8.32
CA GLU A 143 -11.94 -9.63 -7.33
C GLU A 143 -12.63 -8.44 -8.02
N ALA A 144 -12.04 -7.88 -9.08
CA ALA A 144 -12.60 -6.76 -9.82
C ALA A 144 -13.94 -7.09 -10.50
N GLN A 145 -14.13 -8.34 -10.91
CA GLN A 145 -15.41 -8.81 -11.45
C GLN A 145 -16.52 -8.88 -10.39
N ARG A 146 -16.16 -9.16 -9.15
CA ARG A 146 -17.11 -9.32 -8.03
C ARG A 146 -17.35 -8.02 -7.27
N HIS A 147 -16.38 -7.11 -7.28
CA HIS A 147 -16.38 -5.90 -6.48
C HIS A 147 -16.12 -4.67 -7.37
N PRO A 148 -17.18 -4.01 -7.89
CA PRO A 148 -17.03 -2.82 -8.74
C PRO A 148 -16.25 -1.68 -8.09
N ALA A 149 -16.33 -1.53 -6.76
CA ALA A 149 -15.55 -0.57 -5.99
C ALA A 149 -14.39 -1.30 -5.29
N LEU A 150 -13.25 -1.44 -5.99
CA LEU A 150 -12.05 -2.12 -5.54
C LEU A 150 -10.88 -1.15 -5.45
N ALA A 151 -10.15 -1.19 -4.33
CA ALA A 151 -8.85 -0.54 -4.17
C ALA A 151 -7.76 -1.58 -3.87
N VAL A 152 -6.66 -1.53 -4.59
CA VAL A 152 -5.44 -2.29 -4.32
C VAL A 152 -4.35 -1.30 -3.94
N MET A 153 -3.89 -1.36 -2.69
CA MET A 153 -2.95 -0.38 -2.17
C MET A 153 -1.81 -1.05 -1.40
N GLY A 154 -0.66 -0.42 -1.37
CA GLY A 154 0.47 -0.96 -0.63
C GLY A 154 1.81 -0.48 -1.13
N ASP A 155 2.85 -1.13 -0.60
CA ASP A 155 4.21 -1.07 -1.13
C ASP A 155 4.35 -2.11 -2.24
N PHE A 156 4.42 -1.61 -3.48
CA PHE A 156 4.54 -2.46 -4.67
C PHE A 156 5.99 -2.84 -4.96
N ASN A 157 6.95 -2.16 -4.33
CA ASN A 157 8.36 -2.35 -4.64
C ASN A 157 8.65 -2.26 -6.15
N ILE A 158 7.90 -1.40 -6.87
CA ILE A 158 8.07 -1.11 -8.31
C ILE A 158 7.81 0.37 -8.53
N ALA A 159 8.78 1.05 -9.14
CA ALA A 159 8.57 2.39 -9.68
C ALA A 159 7.90 2.26 -11.07
N PRO A 160 6.66 2.77 -11.25
CA PRO A 160 5.89 2.54 -12.47
C PRO A 160 6.56 3.05 -13.74
N GLU A 161 7.17 4.23 -13.66
CA GLU A 161 7.72 4.94 -14.81
C GLU A 161 9.05 5.63 -14.45
N ASP A 162 9.78 6.12 -15.44
CA ASP A 162 11.05 6.81 -15.22
C ASP A 162 10.88 8.11 -14.42
N ARG A 163 9.76 8.82 -14.56
CA ARG A 163 9.43 10.00 -13.75
C ARG A 163 9.17 9.69 -12.25
N ASP A 164 9.05 8.41 -11.90
CA ASP A 164 8.91 7.92 -10.52
C ASP A 164 10.25 7.60 -9.86
N VAL A 165 11.35 7.89 -10.54
CA VAL A 165 12.72 7.57 -10.15
C VAL A 165 13.59 8.83 -10.22
N HIS A 166 14.39 9.08 -9.17
CA HIS A 166 15.23 10.28 -9.12
C HIS A 166 16.41 10.28 -10.14
N ASP A 167 16.86 9.09 -10.56
CA ASP A 167 17.93 8.90 -11.55
C ASP A 167 17.59 7.67 -12.42
N PRO A 168 16.74 7.84 -13.45
CA PRO A 168 16.27 6.73 -14.28
C PRO A 168 17.39 5.97 -15.01
N GLU A 169 18.50 6.65 -15.34
CA GLU A 169 19.62 6.01 -16.01
C GLU A 169 20.36 5.06 -15.07
N ALA A 170 20.62 5.49 -13.83
CA ALA A 170 21.28 4.66 -12.82
C ALA A 170 20.43 3.48 -12.37
N TRP A 171 19.10 3.64 -12.40
CA TRP A 171 18.14 2.60 -11.99
C TRP A 171 17.65 1.73 -13.14
N ARG A 172 18.07 1.97 -14.37
CA ARG A 172 17.66 1.19 -15.54
C ARG A 172 17.95 -0.29 -15.33
N GLU A 173 16.90 -1.14 -15.46
CA GLU A 173 16.96 -2.59 -15.25
C GLU A 173 17.51 -3.03 -13.88
N GLN A 174 17.55 -2.13 -12.90
CA GLN A 174 17.75 -2.54 -11.51
C GLN A 174 16.43 -3.07 -10.90
N VAL A 175 16.53 -3.82 -9.81
CA VAL A 175 15.35 -4.20 -9.02
C VAL A 175 14.55 -2.95 -8.63
N LEU A 176 13.23 -3.03 -8.58
CA LEU A 176 12.22 -1.96 -8.46
C LEU A 176 11.97 -1.17 -9.76
N CYS A 177 12.84 -1.26 -10.77
CA CYS A 177 12.76 -0.46 -12.00
C CYS A 177 12.94 -1.29 -13.28
N SER A 178 12.98 -2.62 -13.17
CA SER A 178 13.17 -3.48 -14.34
C SER A 178 11.92 -3.53 -15.22
N SER A 179 12.12 -3.74 -16.51
CA SER A 179 11.04 -3.89 -17.49
C SER A 179 10.08 -5.03 -17.09
N ALA A 180 10.60 -6.16 -16.62
CA ALA A 180 9.76 -7.30 -16.24
C ALA A 180 8.87 -7.03 -15.01
N GLU A 181 9.30 -6.19 -14.08
CA GLU A 181 8.48 -5.73 -12.95
C GLU A 181 7.37 -4.77 -13.42
N ARG A 182 7.74 -3.79 -14.24
CA ARG A 182 6.80 -2.80 -14.81
C ARG A 182 5.73 -3.45 -15.69
N GLU A 183 6.09 -4.45 -16.50
CA GLU A 183 5.14 -5.24 -17.29
C GLU A 183 4.08 -5.92 -16.40
N ARG A 184 4.46 -6.47 -15.25
CA ARG A 184 3.54 -7.09 -14.30
C ARG A 184 2.64 -6.08 -13.59
N LEU A 185 3.17 -4.91 -13.26
CA LEU A 185 2.36 -3.81 -12.75
C LEU A 185 1.35 -3.33 -13.80
N HIS A 186 1.75 -3.23 -15.07
CA HIS A 186 0.84 -2.91 -16.16
C HIS A 186 -0.25 -3.99 -16.34
N ALA A 187 0.11 -5.28 -16.24
CA ALA A 187 -0.84 -6.38 -16.30
C ALA A 187 -1.85 -6.34 -15.13
N LEU A 188 -1.41 -5.92 -13.95
CA LEU A 188 -2.28 -5.69 -12.81
C LEU A 188 -3.23 -4.49 -13.06
N CYS A 189 -2.73 -3.38 -13.58
CA CYS A 189 -3.57 -2.24 -13.96
C CYS A 189 -4.58 -2.61 -15.07
N ALA A 190 -4.19 -3.46 -16.02
CA ALA A 190 -5.07 -3.97 -17.06
C ALA A 190 -6.26 -4.83 -16.56
N CYS A 191 -6.30 -5.14 -15.25
CA CYS A 191 -7.47 -5.71 -14.60
C CYS A 191 -8.60 -4.69 -14.33
N GLY A 192 -8.50 -3.48 -14.87
CA GLY A 192 -9.46 -2.39 -14.67
C GLY A 192 -9.11 -1.45 -13.53
N LEU A 193 -7.82 -1.35 -13.21
CA LEU A 193 -7.31 -0.47 -12.15
C LEU A 193 -6.51 0.69 -12.73
N THR A 194 -6.63 1.85 -12.08
CA THR A 194 -5.89 3.07 -12.42
C THR A 194 -5.08 3.54 -11.22
N ASP A 195 -3.83 3.94 -11.45
CA ASP A 195 -3.00 4.56 -10.42
C ASP A 195 -3.59 5.92 -10.01
N ALA A 196 -4.08 6.01 -8.78
CA ALA A 196 -4.75 7.21 -8.26
C ALA A 196 -3.87 8.45 -8.29
N PHE A 197 -2.54 8.29 -8.12
CA PHE A 197 -1.60 9.40 -8.18
C PHE A 197 -1.57 10.04 -9.57
N ARG A 198 -1.84 9.27 -10.62
CA ARG A 198 -1.83 9.73 -12.03
C ARG A 198 -3.18 10.27 -12.52
N LEU A 199 -4.23 10.19 -11.70
CA LEU A 199 -5.53 10.81 -12.00
C LEU A 199 -5.50 12.33 -11.86
N MET A 200 -4.53 12.85 -11.12
CA MET A 200 -4.35 14.28 -10.85
C MET A 200 -3.03 14.77 -11.41
N GLU A 201 -2.96 16.07 -11.72
CA GLU A 201 -1.68 16.72 -11.94
C GLU A 201 -0.89 16.74 -10.63
N GLN A 202 0.35 16.30 -10.67
CA GLN A 202 1.21 16.18 -9.50
C GLN A 202 2.51 16.97 -9.72
N PRO A 203 3.08 17.55 -8.68
CA PRO A 203 4.43 18.10 -8.75
C PRO A 203 5.44 17.03 -9.19
N GLU A 204 6.45 17.44 -9.91
CA GLU A 204 7.57 16.57 -10.27
C GLU A 204 8.40 16.19 -9.03
N HIS A 205 9.12 15.08 -9.13
CA HIS A 205 10.05 14.61 -8.10
C HIS A 205 9.37 14.34 -6.73
N LEU A 206 8.13 13.87 -6.75
CA LEU A 206 7.46 13.32 -5.56
C LEU A 206 7.68 11.82 -5.49
N TYR A 207 8.29 11.39 -4.40
CA TYR A 207 8.61 10.00 -4.13
C TYR A 207 7.94 9.54 -2.84
N SER A 208 7.83 8.22 -2.66
CA SER A 208 7.26 7.62 -1.46
C SER A 208 8.28 6.86 -0.61
N TRP A 209 9.46 6.58 -1.18
CA TRP A 209 10.55 5.85 -0.52
C TRP A 209 11.90 6.50 -0.78
N TRP A 210 12.79 6.46 0.23
CA TRP A 210 14.19 6.91 0.19
C TRP A 210 15.05 6.01 1.06
N ASP A 211 16.16 5.51 0.53
CA ASP A 211 17.14 4.76 1.32
C ASP A 211 17.60 5.58 2.55
N TYR A 212 17.85 4.90 3.67
CA TYR A 212 18.39 5.56 4.86
C TYR A 212 19.84 6.07 4.67
N ARG A 213 20.56 5.45 3.73
CA ARG A 213 21.97 5.75 3.44
C ARG A 213 22.10 7.04 2.63
N GLU A 214 23.30 7.63 2.66
CA GLU A 214 23.71 8.78 1.83
C GLU A 214 22.82 10.03 1.94
N ALA A 215 22.09 10.17 3.04
CA ALA A 215 21.12 11.26 3.22
C ALA A 215 20.12 11.38 2.06
N ALA A 216 19.66 10.24 1.51
CA ALA A 216 18.85 10.16 0.30
C ALA A 216 17.57 11.01 0.43
N PHE A 217 16.88 10.98 1.57
CA PHE A 217 15.70 11.81 1.79
C PHE A 217 16.02 13.32 1.70
N ARG A 218 17.10 13.78 2.34
CA ARG A 218 17.49 15.20 2.29
C ARG A 218 17.89 15.66 0.89
N ARG A 219 18.46 14.75 0.07
CA ARG A 219 18.85 15.00 -1.31
C ARG A 219 17.72 14.73 -2.31
N ASN A 220 16.56 14.32 -1.83
CA ASN A 220 15.42 13.88 -2.62
C ASN A 220 15.76 12.79 -3.66
N ARG A 221 16.65 11.85 -3.30
CA ARG A 221 17.00 10.68 -4.12
C ARG A 221 16.06 9.53 -3.79
N GLY A 222 14.84 9.61 -4.25
CA GLY A 222 13.77 8.68 -3.92
C GLY A 222 13.19 7.96 -5.13
N LEU A 223 12.27 7.05 -4.84
CA LEU A 223 11.42 6.37 -5.79
C LEU A 223 9.97 6.42 -5.30
N ARG A 224 9.01 6.48 -6.21
CA ARG A 224 7.60 6.26 -5.89
C ARG A 224 7.28 4.79 -6.13
N ILE A 225 7.16 4.02 -5.06
CA ILE A 225 6.91 2.57 -5.07
C ILE A 225 5.69 2.15 -4.24
N ASP A 226 5.14 3.08 -3.45
CA ASP A 226 3.87 2.90 -2.76
C ASP A 226 2.75 3.44 -3.62
N LEU A 227 1.75 2.62 -3.92
CA LEU A 227 0.69 2.93 -4.87
C LEU A 227 -0.69 2.66 -4.28
N ILE A 228 -1.69 3.40 -4.80
CA ILE A 228 -3.10 3.11 -4.61
C ILE A 228 -3.73 2.98 -6.00
N LEU A 229 -4.12 1.77 -6.35
CA LEU A 229 -4.75 1.44 -7.62
C LEU A 229 -6.25 1.33 -7.41
N LEU A 230 -7.03 2.06 -8.17
CA LEU A 230 -8.48 2.20 -8.02
C LEU A 230 -9.21 1.59 -9.23
N SER A 231 -10.28 0.83 -8.96
CA SER A 231 -11.26 0.47 -9.99
C SER A 231 -11.93 1.73 -10.56
N GLN A 232 -12.57 1.60 -11.73
CA GLN A 232 -13.21 2.74 -12.40
C GLN A 232 -14.19 3.49 -11.49
N THR A 233 -15.01 2.77 -10.71
CA THR A 233 -15.97 3.36 -9.75
C THR A 233 -15.27 4.28 -8.74
N LEU A 234 -14.12 3.86 -8.19
CA LEU A 234 -13.36 4.67 -7.24
C LEU A 234 -12.53 5.75 -7.93
N ALA A 235 -12.03 5.49 -9.14
CA ALA A 235 -11.29 6.47 -9.94
C ALA A 235 -12.18 7.66 -10.32
N ASP A 236 -13.41 7.41 -10.74
CA ASP A 236 -14.40 8.47 -11.06
C ASP A 236 -14.78 9.32 -9.83
N ALA A 237 -14.71 8.70 -8.65
CA ALA A 237 -14.96 9.35 -7.37
C ALA A 237 -13.73 10.08 -6.80
N CYS A 238 -12.54 9.88 -7.37
CA CYS A 238 -11.29 10.47 -6.90
C CYS A 238 -11.32 12.00 -7.06
N ARG A 239 -10.91 12.72 -6.01
CA ARG A 239 -10.88 14.20 -5.97
C ARG A 239 -9.49 14.74 -5.70
N ALA A 240 -8.66 13.99 -5.00
CA ALA A 240 -7.28 14.36 -4.70
C ALA A 240 -6.47 13.11 -4.38
N SER A 241 -5.18 13.18 -4.62
CA SER A 241 -4.20 12.16 -4.22
C SER A 241 -2.87 12.80 -3.89
N GLY A 242 -2.03 12.13 -3.10
CA GLY A 242 -0.74 12.69 -2.75
C GLY A 242 0.12 11.77 -1.91
N ILE A 243 1.28 12.30 -1.56
CA ILE A 243 2.30 11.68 -0.71
C ILE A 243 2.58 12.64 0.44
N ASP A 244 2.46 12.19 1.68
CA ASP A 244 2.75 12.99 2.85
C ASP A 244 4.17 12.73 3.35
N THR A 245 5.10 13.62 3.04
CA THR A 245 6.51 13.51 3.43
C THR A 245 6.80 13.98 4.85
N GLN A 246 5.83 14.54 5.59
CA GLN A 246 6.07 15.04 6.95
C GLN A 246 6.55 13.95 7.92
N PRO A 247 5.99 12.71 7.91
CA PRO A 247 6.49 11.66 8.77
C PRO A 247 7.96 11.28 8.55
N ARG A 248 8.51 11.53 7.37
CA ARG A 248 9.93 11.32 7.06
C ARG A 248 10.89 12.26 7.80
N LYS A 249 10.36 13.37 8.35
CA LYS A 249 11.14 14.37 9.11
C LYS A 249 11.19 14.07 10.61
N LEU A 250 10.44 13.07 11.09
CA LEU A 250 10.39 12.69 12.48
C LEU A 250 11.68 11.94 12.90
N GLU A 251 11.87 11.76 14.19
CA GLU A 251 12.96 10.95 14.72
C GLU A 251 12.75 9.47 14.38
N ARG A 252 13.78 8.78 13.88
CA ARG A 252 13.75 7.36 13.49
C ARG A 252 12.56 7.03 12.55
N PRO A 253 12.36 7.77 11.45
CA PRO A 253 11.21 7.62 10.59
C PRO A 253 11.24 6.28 9.84
N SER A 254 10.10 5.86 9.28
CA SER A 254 10.11 4.86 8.20
C SER A 254 10.88 5.40 7.00
N ASP A 255 11.47 4.55 6.17
CA ASP A 255 12.04 4.93 4.87
C ASP A 255 10.95 5.23 3.81
N HIS A 256 9.70 4.91 4.11
CA HIS A 256 8.52 5.27 3.31
C HIS A 256 7.74 6.43 3.91
N ALA A 257 7.03 7.15 3.05
CA ALA A 257 6.03 8.15 3.38
C ALA A 257 4.62 7.61 3.09
N PRO A 258 3.57 8.00 3.88
CA PRO A 258 2.19 7.66 3.56
C PRO A 258 1.78 8.19 2.19
N VAL A 259 1.10 7.34 1.41
CA VAL A 259 0.40 7.74 0.19
C VAL A 259 -1.10 7.73 0.45
N TRP A 260 -1.85 8.62 -0.18
CA TRP A 260 -3.28 8.77 0.08
C TRP A 260 -4.07 9.22 -1.13
N VAL A 261 -5.35 8.93 -1.10
CA VAL A 261 -6.35 9.40 -2.07
C VAL A 261 -7.64 9.79 -1.35
N ASP A 262 -8.26 10.88 -1.78
CA ASP A 262 -9.59 11.29 -1.34
C ASP A 262 -10.62 11.01 -2.44
N CYS A 263 -11.66 10.22 -2.09
CA CYS A 263 -12.78 9.89 -2.96
C CYS A 263 -14.09 10.41 -2.37
N THR A 264 -14.95 10.96 -3.22
CA THR A 264 -16.34 11.34 -2.86
C THR A 264 -17.27 10.32 -3.49
N LEU A 265 -17.65 9.30 -2.71
CA LEU A 265 -18.65 8.32 -3.10
C LEU A 265 -20.05 8.87 -2.71
N GLY A 266 -20.98 8.79 -3.64
CA GLY A 266 -22.39 9.14 -3.42
C GLY A 266 -23.11 8.10 -2.55
#